data_c9bee99f501b77f16e4cb2b738fb2759
#
_entry.id   c9bee99f501b77f16e4cb2b738fb2759
#
_cell.length_a   1.000
_cell.length_b   1.000
_cell.length_c   1.000
_cell.angle_alpha   90.00
_cell.angle_beta   90.00
_cell.angle_gamma   90.00
#
_symmetry.space_group_name_H-M   'P 1'
#
loop_
_entity.id
_entity.type
_entity.pdbx_description
1 polymer ?
#
loop_
_entity_poly.entity_id
_entity_poly.type
_entity_poly.pdbx_seq_one_letter_code
_entity_poly.pdbx_strand_id
1 'polypeptide(L)'
;GIWSLINCDRILILSDLIASISLDAFNCRIDPFDINVSDARPHKGHLNTIKNINKFLEKSKIVQIKSKDIQDPYSFRCIPQVHGASKDAFNHVKDIVHTEINSVTDNPLVFSNEDKVISAGNFHGQSLALAFDYLSMAISEIGSISERRIFKLISGERDLPAFLIDKAGLNSGFMITQYTAASIVNQNKQLSFPNSVDSIVSSNGQEDLSLIHISEPTRQDRI
;
A
#
# COMPACT_ATOMS: atom_id res chain seq x y z
N GLY A 1 4.86 -14.07 -4.93
CA GLY A 1 5.70 -13.10 -4.21
C GLY A 1 6.32 -12.06 -5.15
N ILE A 2 7.24 -12.44 -6.04
CA ILE A 2 7.95 -11.50 -6.94
C ILE A 2 6.98 -10.70 -7.81
N TRP A 3 6.00 -11.34 -8.42
CA TRP A 3 4.97 -10.67 -9.21
C TRP A 3 4.19 -9.62 -8.40
N SER A 4 3.86 -9.95 -7.16
CA SER A 4 3.19 -9.03 -6.24
C SER A 4 4.06 -7.81 -5.93
N LEU A 5 5.36 -8.01 -5.68
CA LEU A 5 6.29 -6.90 -5.44
C LEU A 5 6.42 -5.97 -6.65
N ILE A 6 6.53 -6.52 -7.87
CA ILE A 6 6.60 -5.70 -9.09
C ILE A 6 5.35 -4.84 -9.25
N ASN A 7 4.17 -5.39 -8.97
CA ASN A 7 2.92 -4.62 -9.05
C ASN A 7 2.79 -3.62 -7.91
N CYS A 8 3.20 -3.96 -6.68
CA CYS A 8 3.20 -3.03 -5.55
C CYS A 8 4.12 -1.83 -5.80
N ASP A 9 5.31 -2.04 -6.36
CA ASP A 9 6.23 -0.95 -6.72
C ASP A 9 5.58 0.04 -7.69
N ARG A 10 4.92 -0.48 -8.73
CA ARG A 10 4.16 0.34 -9.69
C ARG A 10 3.01 1.09 -9.03
N ILE A 11 2.24 0.42 -8.17
CA ILE A 11 1.12 1.04 -7.44
C ILE A 11 1.63 2.18 -6.55
N LEU A 12 2.73 2.00 -5.83
CA LEU A 12 3.30 3.03 -4.97
C LEU A 12 3.76 4.28 -5.73
N ILE A 13 4.35 4.10 -6.92
CA ILE A 13 4.72 5.23 -7.79
C ILE A 13 3.47 5.92 -8.35
N LEU A 14 2.53 5.14 -8.87
CA LEU A 14 1.28 5.67 -9.42
C LEU A 14 0.44 6.37 -8.36
N SER A 15 0.45 5.90 -7.11
CA SER A 15 -0.28 6.54 -6.02
C SER A 15 0.23 7.95 -5.74
N ASP A 16 1.54 8.19 -5.80
CA ASP A 16 2.12 9.53 -5.65
C ASP A 16 1.74 10.44 -6.83
N LEU A 17 1.77 9.91 -8.05
CA LEU A 17 1.37 10.67 -9.25
C LEU A 17 -0.11 11.06 -9.18
N ILE A 18 -0.99 10.11 -8.86
CA ILE A 18 -2.44 10.35 -8.74
C ILE A 18 -2.73 11.32 -7.59
N ALA A 19 -1.99 11.18 -6.48
CA ALA A 19 -2.10 12.11 -5.35
C ALA A 19 -1.70 13.53 -5.76
N SER A 20 -0.64 13.69 -6.56
CA SER A 20 -0.21 15.00 -7.06
C SER A 20 -1.27 15.65 -7.94
N ILE A 21 -1.90 14.90 -8.84
CA ILE A 21 -3.01 15.38 -9.66
C ILE A 21 -4.21 15.81 -8.76
N SER A 22 -4.48 15.02 -7.74
CA SER A 22 -5.56 15.33 -6.78
C SER A 22 -5.29 16.57 -5.95
N LEU A 23 -4.03 16.79 -5.51
CA LEU A 23 -3.58 18.00 -4.80
C LEU A 23 -3.79 19.24 -5.65
N ASP A 24 -3.41 19.14 -6.93
CA ASP A 24 -3.55 20.22 -7.90
C ASP A 24 -5.03 20.54 -8.14
N ALA A 25 -5.84 19.52 -8.45
CA ALA A 25 -7.27 19.68 -8.69
C ALA A 25 -8.06 20.22 -7.49
N PHE A 26 -7.66 19.89 -6.27
CA PHE A 26 -8.30 20.34 -5.03
C PHE A 26 -7.71 21.65 -4.49
N ASN A 27 -6.82 22.29 -5.24
CA ASN A 27 -6.15 23.55 -4.84
C ASN A 27 -5.53 23.45 -3.43
N CYS A 28 -4.74 22.41 -3.20
CA CYS A 28 -4.11 22.12 -1.92
C CYS A 28 -2.85 22.97 -1.70
N ARG A 29 -2.46 23.10 -0.42
CA ARG A 29 -1.20 23.72 0.00
C ARG A 29 -0.03 22.76 -0.24
N ILE A 30 1.13 23.34 -0.57
CA ILE A 30 2.37 22.56 -0.75
C ILE A 30 3.18 22.44 0.55
N ASP A 31 2.87 23.25 1.56
CA ASP A 31 3.65 23.27 2.81
C ASP A 31 3.83 21.87 3.47
N PRO A 32 2.85 20.95 3.43
CA PRO A 32 3.03 19.60 3.99
C PRO A 32 4.12 18.78 3.31
N PHE A 33 4.57 19.21 2.14
CA PHE A 33 5.58 18.54 1.33
C PHE A 33 6.93 19.29 1.36
N ASP A 34 7.13 20.18 2.33
CA ASP A 34 8.44 20.78 2.60
C ASP A 34 9.41 19.72 3.14
N ILE A 35 10.68 19.82 2.74
CA ILE A 35 11.70 18.88 3.16
C ILE A 35 11.92 18.87 4.69
N ASN A 36 11.77 20.02 5.33
CA ASN A 36 11.89 20.15 6.78
C ASN A 36 10.85 19.29 7.54
N VAL A 37 9.70 19.01 6.93
CA VAL A 37 8.68 18.09 7.50
C VAL A 37 9.24 16.68 7.58
N SER A 38 10.00 16.25 6.57
CA SER A 38 10.69 14.96 6.58
C SER A 38 11.86 14.94 7.56
N ASP A 39 12.62 16.01 7.65
CA ASP A 39 13.77 16.08 8.56
C ASP A 39 13.32 16.02 10.03
N ALA A 40 12.18 16.60 10.35
CA ALA A 40 11.58 16.52 11.69
C ALA A 40 11.07 15.10 12.03
N ARG A 41 10.80 14.24 11.02
CA ARG A 41 10.37 12.86 11.20
C ARG A 41 10.96 11.96 10.11
N PRO A 42 12.22 11.50 10.27
CA PRO A 42 13.09 11.04 9.19
C PRO A 42 12.86 9.59 8.74
N HIS A 43 11.62 9.25 8.36
CA HIS A 43 11.31 7.99 7.69
C HIS A 43 11.69 8.07 6.21
N LYS A 44 12.33 7.04 5.68
CA LYS A 44 12.82 7.00 4.28
C LYS A 44 11.68 7.10 3.26
N GLY A 45 10.60 6.37 3.48
CA GLY A 45 9.42 6.40 2.61
C GLY A 45 8.73 7.76 2.63
N HIS A 46 8.72 8.45 3.78
CA HIS A 46 8.20 9.80 3.95
C HIS A 46 8.97 10.78 3.04
N LEU A 47 10.30 10.81 3.16
CA LEU A 47 11.17 11.63 2.31
C LEU A 47 11.00 11.30 0.83
N ASN A 48 10.91 10.01 0.48
CA ASN A 48 10.71 9.58 -0.90
C ASN A 48 9.39 10.12 -1.47
N THR A 49 8.31 10.05 -0.71
CA THR A 49 7.00 10.56 -1.12
C THR A 49 7.03 12.09 -1.32
N ILE A 50 7.63 12.84 -0.40
CA ILE A 50 7.81 14.29 -0.53
C ILE A 50 8.56 14.64 -1.82
N LYS A 51 9.67 13.94 -2.10
CA LYS A 51 10.46 14.16 -3.34
C LYS A 51 9.65 13.88 -4.60
N ASN A 52 8.87 12.81 -4.62
CA ASN A 52 8.03 12.46 -5.76
C ASN A 52 6.94 13.51 -6.00
N ILE A 53 6.20 13.89 -4.97
CA ILE A 53 5.13 14.89 -5.05
C ILE A 53 5.70 16.23 -5.55
N ASN A 54 6.80 16.72 -4.97
CA ASN A 54 7.43 17.97 -5.40
C ASN A 54 7.88 17.91 -6.86
N LYS A 55 8.45 16.77 -7.30
CA LYS A 55 8.86 16.57 -8.69
C LYS A 55 7.66 16.59 -9.65
N PHE A 56 6.56 15.94 -9.30
CA PHE A 56 5.36 15.92 -10.15
C PHE A 56 4.68 17.28 -10.23
N LEU A 57 4.75 18.08 -9.16
CA LEU A 57 4.14 19.40 -9.09
C LEU A 57 5.07 20.55 -9.50
N GLU A 58 6.32 20.29 -9.88
CA GLU A 58 7.33 21.30 -10.17
C GLU A 58 6.85 22.38 -11.16
N LYS A 59 6.05 21.98 -12.16
CA LYS A 59 5.53 22.87 -13.21
C LYS A 59 4.06 23.25 -13.01
N SER A 60 3.45 22.86 -11.89
CA SER A 60 2.06 23.23 -11.60
C SER A 60 1.92 24.72 -11.32
N LYS A 61 0.96 25.35 -12.00
CA LYS A 61 0.60 26.74 -11.75
C LYS A 61 -0.37 26.88 -10.57
N ILE A 62 -1.16 25.87 -10.27
CA ILE A 62 -2.19 25.88 -9.22
C ILE A 62 -1.53 25.89 -7.86
N VAL A 63 -0.51 25.06 -7.65
CA VAL A 63 0.25 24.98 -6.39
C VAL A 63 0.95 26.30 -6.02
N GLN A 64 1.20 27.17 -7.01
CA GLN A 64 1.76 28.52 -6.79
C GLN A 64 0.71 29.52 -6.27
N ILE A 65 -0.57 29.20 -6.38
CA ILE A 65 -1.66 30.02 -5.89
C ILE A 65 -1.85 29.72 -4.39
N LYS A 66 -1.70 30.72 -3.54
CA LYS A 66 -1.95 30.53 -2.11
C LYS A 66 -3.40 30.13 -1.88
N SER A 67 -3.61 28.92 -1.40
CA SER A 67 -4.92 28.46 -0.92
C SER A 67 -5.43 29.40 0.18
N LYS A 68 -6.73 29.70 0.17
CA LYS A 68 -7.40 30.50 1.20
C LYS A 68 -7.59 29.73 2.51
N ASP A 69 -7.57 28.41 2.43
CA ASP A 69 -7.77 27.54 3.59
C ASP A 69 -6.52 27.48 4.46
N ILE A 70 -6.71 27.42 5.77
CA ILE A 70 -5.62 27.32 6.74
C ILE A 70 -4.93 25.96 6.63
N GLN A 71 -5.70 24.90 6.42
CA GLN A 71 -5.21 23.50 6.35
C GLN A 71 -6.01 22.70 5.33
N ASP A 72 -5.33 21.72 4.71
CA ASP A 72 -5.97 20.74 3.86
C ASP A 72 -6.55 19.56 4.66
N PRO A 73 -7.53 18.82 4.13
CA PRO A 73 -7.98 17.57 4.72
C PRO A 73 -6.83 16.57 4.86
N TYR A 74 -6.92 15.65 5.83
CA TYR A 74 -5.87 14.65 6.10
C TYR A 74 -5.53 13.79 4.91
N SER A 75 -6.51 13.42 4.07
CA SER A 75 -6.29 12.63 2.87
C SER A 75 -5.39 13.29 1.83
N PHE A 76 -5.14 14.61 1.96
CA PHE A 76 -4.20 15.37 1.15
C PHE A 76 -2.91 15.68 1.91
N ARG A 77 -3.01 16.33 3.09
CA ARG A 77 -1.81 16.77 3.82
C ARG A 77 -1.03 15.65 4.49
N CYS A 78 -1.64 14.48 4.74
CA CYS A 78 -0.97 13.32 5.32
C CYS A 78 -0.49 12.30 4.28
N ILE A 79 -0.48 12.65 3.00
CA ILE A 79 0.06 11.79 1.93
C ILE A 79 1.49 11.32 2.27
N PRO A 80 2.44 12.18 2.66
CA PRO A 80 3.79 11.73 2.97
C PRO A 80 3.84 10.67 4.08
N GLN A 81 3.03 10.83 5.13
CA GLN A 81 3.00 9.92 6.27
C GLN A 81 2.41 8.56 5.91
N VAL A 82 1.32 8.55 5.14
CA VAL A 82 0.61 7.30 4.79
C VAL A 82 1.32 6.57 3.65
N HIS A 83 1.58 7.24 2.52
CA HIS A 83 2.31 6.62 1.41
C HIS A 83 3.73 6.21 1.84
N GLY A 84 4.38 7.04 2.67
CA GLY A 84 5.71 6.77 3.18
C GLY A 84 5.76 5.51 4.04
N ALA A 85 4.82 5.32 4.95
CA ALA A 85 4.74 4.11 5.77
C ALA A 85 4.55 2.85 4.90
N SER A 86 3.70 2.91 3.89
CA SER A 86 3.50 1.80 2.95
C SER A 86 4.75 1.50 2.12
N LYS A 87 5.54 2.52 1.73
CA LYS A 87 6.82 2.34 1.05
C LYS A 87 7.89 1.72 1.94
N ASP A 88 7.95 2.11 3.20
CA ASP A 88 8.89 1.52 4.14
C ASP A 88 8.55 0.05 4.40
N ALA A 89 7.25 -0.29 4.54
CA ALA A 89 6.79 -1.67 4.62
C ALA A 89 7.15 -2.47 3.35
N PHE A 90 6.90 -1.91 2.17
CA PHE A 90 7.26 -2.52 0.89
C PHE A 90 8.76 -2.83 0.79
N ASN A 91 9.62 -1.88 1.17
CA ASN A 91 11.07 -2.07 1.14
C ASN A 91 11.51 -3.20 2.08
N HIS A 92 10.94 -3.27 3.29
CA HIS A 92 11.20 -4.36 4.23
C HIS A 92 10.81 -5.73 3.63
N VAL A 93 9.64 -5.84 3.04
CA VAL A 93 9.19 -7.09 2.40
C VAL A 93 10.05 -7.44 1.19
N LYS A 94 10.46 -6.45 0.40
CA LYS A 94 11.36 -6.63 -0.73
C LYS A 94 12.69 -7.25 -0.31
N ASP A 95 13.27 -6.80 0.80
CA ASP A 95 14.53 -7.34 1.32
C ASP A 95 14.37 -8.80 1.77
N ILE A 96 13.25 -9.14 2.44
CA ILE A 96 12.95 -10.53 2.82
C ILE A 96 12.82 -11.41 1.56
N VAL A 97 12.03 -11.00 0.58
CA VAL A 97 11.84 -11.79 -0.65
C VAL A 97 13.15 -11.92 -1.42
N HIS A 98 13.98 -10.88 -1.45
CA HIS A 98 15.30 -10.96 -2.07
C HIS A 98 16.22 -11.99 -1.38
N THR A 99 16.14 -12.10 -0.07
CA THR A 99 16.85 -13.14 0.69
C THR A 99 16.32 -14.53 0.34
N GLU A 100 15.00 -14.71 0.38
CA GLU A 100 14.34 -16.00 0.14
C GLU A 100 14.60 -16.56 -1.25
N ILE A 101 14.59 -15.74 -2.30
CA ILE A 101 14.86 -16.22 -3.69
C ILE A 101 16.29 -16.67 -3.91
N ASN A 102 17.20 -16.36 -3.01
CA ASN A 102 18.61 -16.76 -3.04
C ASN A 102 18.94 -17.80 -1.94
N SER A 103 17.94 -18.29 -1.23
CA SER A 103 18.10 -19.23 -0.12
C SER A 103 17.84 -20.68 -0.54
N VAL A 104 18.44 -21.59 0.18
CA VAL A 104 18.09 -23.02 0.11
C VAL A 104 16.97 -23.30 1.10
N THR A 105 15.80 -23.64 0.59
CA THR A 105 14.55 -23.78 1.35
C THR A 105 14.06 -25.23 1.31
N ASP A 106 14.90 -26.18 1.73
CA ASP A 106 14.59 -27.60 1.67
C ASP A 106 15.02 -28.34 2.95
N ASN A 107 14.70 -29.63 3.01
CA ASN A 107 15.12 -30.57 4.02
C ASN A 107 15.29 -31.98 3.36
N PRO A 108 16.44 -32.61 3.52
CA PRO A 108 17.64 -32.17 4.23
C PRO A 108 18.49 -31.17 3.45
N LEU A 109 19.29 -30.39 4.15
CA LEU A 109 20.34 -29.57 3.54
C LEU A 109 21.61 -30.39 3.25
N VAL A 110 22.12 -30.27 2.04
CA VAL A 110 23.31 -31.04 1.58
C VAL A 110 24.49 -30.07 1.38
N PHE A 111 25.56 -30.30 2.13
CA PHE A 111 26.82 -29.53 2.06
C PHE A 111 27.90 -30.41 1.48
N SER A 112 27.95 -30.55 0.16
CA SER A 112 28.85 -31.47 -0.55
C SER A 112 30.34 -31.22 -0.27
N ASN A 113 30.73 -29.95 -0.07
CA ASN A 113 32.13 -29.60 0.22
C ASN A 113 32.57 -29.99 1.63
N GLU A 114 31.65 -30.26 2.54
CA GLU A 114 31.89 -30.61 3.93
C GLU A 114 31.51 -32.07 4.23
N ASP A 115 30.99 -32.76 3.23
CA ASP A 115 30.44 -34.13 3.34
C ASP A 115 29.39 -34.23 4.47
N LYS A 116 28.52 -33.23 4.53
CA LYS A 116 27.47 -33.14 5.55
C LYS A 116 26.08 -33.13 4.95
N VAL A 117 25.17 -33.85 5.62
CA VAL A 117 23.73 -33.79 5.40
C VAL A 117 23.06 -33.41 6.73
N ILE A 118 22.30 -32.34 6.74
CA ILE A 118 21.68 -31.77 7.95
C ILE A 118 20.17 -31.71 7.77
N SER A 119 19.44 -32.38 8.66
CA SER A 119 17.98 -32.20 8.76
C SER A 119 17.68 -30.91 9.52
N ALA A 120 16.92 -30.01 8.87
CA ALA A 120 16.60 -28.68 9.41
C ALA A 120 15.20 -28.23 8.95
N GLY A 121 14.74 -27.10 9.45
CA GLY A 121 13.43 -26.51 9.16
C GLY A 121 13.43 -25.43 8.08
N ASN A 122 14.41 -25.41 7.17
CA ASN A 122 14.53 -24.35 6.15
C ASN A 122 13.39 -24.30 5.12
N PHE A 123 12.56 -25.34 5.07
CA PHE A 123 11.34 -25.38 4.27
C PHE A 123 10.22 -24.51 4.84
N HIS A 124 10.31 -24.07 6.10
CA HIS A 124 9.22 -23.36 6.76
C HIS A 124 9.10 -21.91 6.28
N GLY A 125 7.96 -21.55 5.67
CA GLY A 125 7.72 -20.29 4.98
C GLY A 125 7.31 -19.11 5.87
N GLN A 126 7.56 -19.13 7.20
CA GLN A 126 7.10 -18.09 8.14
C GLN A 126 7.58 -16.69 7.80
N SER A 127 8.81 -16.55 7.30
CA SER A 127 9.36 -15.26 6.88
C SER A 127 8.51 -14.61 5.78
N LEU A 128 8.12 -15.41 4.78
CA LEU A 128 7.28 -14.94 3.68
C LEU A 128 5.84 -14.67 4.14
N ALA A 129 5.33 -15.51 5.03
CA ALA A 129 3.99 -15.38 5.57
C ALA A 129 3.78 -14.01 6.24
N LEU A 130 4.62 -13.70 7.22
CA LEU A 130 4.58 -12.42 7.92
C LEU A 130 4.82 -11.24 6.98
N ALA A 131 5.78 -11.40 6.04
CA ALA A 131 6.10 -10.35 5.09
C ALA A 131 4.91 -10.00 4.17
N PHE A 132 4.19 -11.00 3.64
CA PHE A 132 3.06 -10.73 2.74
C PHE A 132 1.82 -10.26 3.47
N ASP A 133 1.56 -10.68 4.70
CA ASP A 133 0.51 -10.09 5.53
C ASP A 133 0.81 -8.60 5.79
N TYR A 134 2.04 -8.27 6.15
CA TYR A 134 2.45 -6.89 6.36
C TYR A 134 2.32 -6.04 5.08
N LEU A 135 2.69 -6.60 3.92
CA LEU A 135 2.54 -5.93 2.63
C LEU A 135 1.07 -5.69 2.28
N SER A 136 0.20 -6.66 2.50
CA SER A 136 -1.23 -6.54 2.18
C SER A 136 -1.89 -5.45 3.00
N MET A 137 -1.59 -5.34 4.30
CA MET A 137 -2.05 -4.24 5.15
C MET A 137 -1.53 -2.89 4.64
N ALA A 138 -0.25 -2.80 4.32
CA ALA A 138 0.37 -1.56 3.86
C ALA A 138 -0.21 -1.05 2.52
N ILE A 139 -0.48 -1.94 1.58
CA ILE A 139 -1.07 -1.56 0.28
C ILE A 139 -2.56 -1.23 0.41
N SER A 140 -3.28 -1.84 1.34
CA SER A 140 -4.68 -1.49 1.61
C SER A 140 -4.84 -0.04 2.06
N GLU A 141 -3.89 0.52 2.80
CA GLU A 141 -3.90 1.94 3.22
C GLU A 141 -3.72 2.91 2.05
N ILE A 142 -2.98 2.54 1.00
CA ILE A 142 -2.91 3.32 -0.24
C ILE A 142 -4.29 3.44 -0.89
N GLY A 143 -5.05 2.35 -0.92
CA GLY A 143 -6.44 2.35 -1.38
C GLY A 143 -7.34 3.21 -0.51
N SER A 144 -7.23 3.07 0.81
CA SER A 144 -8.02 3.79 1.81
C SER A 144 -7.86 5.31 1.69
N ILE A 145 -6.63 5.81 1.68
CA ILE A 145 -6.38 7.26 1.53
C ILE A 145 -6.82 7.80 0.15
N SER A 146 -6.72 6.97 -0.90
CA SER A 146 -7.16 7.35 -2.24
C SER A 146 -8.67 7.50 -2.32
N GLU A 147 -9.44 6.58 -1.72
CA GLU A 147 -10.90 6.68 -1.63
C GLU A 147 -11.33 7.94 -0.88
N ARG A 148 -10.66 8.30 0.23
CA ARG A 148 -10.93 9.56 0.96
C ARG A 148 -10.71 10.79 0.08
N ARG A 149 -9.72 10.80 -0.80
CA ARG A 149 -9.53 11.88 -1.79
C ARG A 149 -10.64 11.93 -2.82
N ILE A 150 -11.09 10.77 -3.32
CA ILE A 150 -12.24 10.69 -4.23
C ILE A 150 -13.47 11.33 -3.57
N PHE A 151 -13.78 10.97 -2.32
CA PHE A 151 -14.88 11.56 -1.57
C PHE A 151 -14.76 13.08 -1.52
N LYS A 152 -13.59 13.62 -1.18
CA LYS A 152 -13.35 15.07 -1.08
C LYS A 152 -13.50 15.78 -2.43
N LEU A 153 -13.00 15.19 -3.51
CA LEU A 153 -13.09 15.79 -4.84
C LEU A 153 -14.52 15.92 -5.36
N ILE A 154 -15.44 15.07 -4.91
CA ILE A 154 -16.84 15.08 -5.33
C ILE A 154 -17.80 15.72 -4.33
N SER A 155 -17.30 16.21 -3.20
CA SER A 155 -18.14 16.71 -2.10
C SER A 155 -18.69 18.14 -2.30
N GLY A 156 -18.31 18.81 -3.38
CA GLY A 156 -18.74 20.21 -3.63
C GLY A 156 -17.95 21.23 -2.83
N GLU A 157 -16.71 20.92 -2.48
CA GLU A 157 -15.78 21.82 -1.76
C GLU A 157 -14.78 22.47 -2.74
N ARG A 158 -14.22 23.63 -2.35
CA ARG A 158 -13.12 24.32 -3.04
C ARG A 158 -13.40 24.64 -4.51
N ASP A 159 -14.54 25.23 -4.77
CA ASP A 159 -15.01 25.63 -6.11
C ASP A 159 -15.25 24.44 -7.07
N LEU A 160 -15.15 23.19 -6.60
CA LEU A 160 -15.55 22.01 -7.35
C LEU A 160 -17.07 21.79 -7.19
N PRO A 161 -17.81 21.54 -8.29
CA PRO A 161 -19.22 21.23 -8.17
C PRO A 161 -19.43 19.86 -7.51
N ALA A 162 -20.51 19.71 -6.72
CA ALA A 162 -20.86 18.44 -6.12
C ALA A 162 -20.99 17.34 -7.22
N PHE A 163 -20.43 16.17 -6.95
CA PHE A 163 -20.33 15.06 -7.90
C PHE A 163 -19.62 15.40 -9.24
N LEU A 164 -18.92 16.53 -9.29
CA LEU A 164 -18.23 17.08 -10.48
C LEU A 164 -19.16 17.19 -11.70
N ILE A 165 -20.39 17.65 -11.48
CA ILE A 165 -21.41 17.80 -12.52
C ILE A 165 -22.30 19.02 -12.28
N ASP A 166 -22.83 19.59 -13.36
CA ASP A 166 -23.85 20.60 -13.28
C ASP A 166 -25.18 20.03 -12.77
N LYS A 167 -25.92 20.80 -11.98
CA LYS A 167 -27.23 20.42 -11.42
C LYS A 167 -27.16 19.09 -10.66
N ALA A 168 -26.22 19.01 -9.70
CA ALA A 168 -26.13 17.90 -8.76
C ALA A 168 -27.50 17.65 -8.09
N GLY A 169 -27.88 16.38 -7.96
CA GLY A 169 -29.19 15.98 -7.48
C GLY A 169 -30.16 15.64 -8.63
N LEU A 170 -30.15 16.39 -9.73
CA LEU A 170 -30.79 15.99 -10.98
C LEU A 170 -29.88 15.01 -11.75
N ASN A 171 -28.58 15.28 -11.73
CA ASN A 171 -27.54 14.46 -12.33
C ASN A 171 -26.68 13.81 -11.24
N SER A 172 -26.30 12.54 -11.43
CA SER A 172 -25.51 11.79 -10.45
C SER A 172 -24.00 12.00 -10.57
N GLY A 173 -23.48 12.43 -11.75
CA GLY A 173 -22.07 12.63 -12.00
C GLY A 173 -21.20 11.47 -11.55
N PHE A 174 -20.16 11.73 -10.76
CA PHE A 174 -19.23 10.73 -10.26
C PHE A 174 -19.66 10.08 -8.92
N MET A 175 -20.91 10.17 -8.50
CA MET A 175 -21.40 9.55 -7.26
C MET A 175 -21.11 8.05 -7.20
N ILE A 176 -21.38 7.31 -8.27
CA ILE A 176 -21.15 5.84 -8.33
C ILE A 176 -19.67 5.49 -8.27
N THR A 177 -18.79 6.35 -8.78
CA THR A 177 -17.33 6.16 -8.69
C THR A 177 -16.88 6.07 -7.23
N GLN A 178 -17.43 6.91 -6.34
CA GLN A 178 -17.11 6.85 -4.90
C GLN A 178 -17.65 5.55 -4.27
N TYR A 179 -18.85 5.10 -4.61
CA TYR A 179 -19.38 3.82 -4.10
C TYR A 179 -18.54 2.63 -4.56
N THR A 180 -18.07 2.65 -5.81
CA THR A 180 -17.16 1.62 -6.33
C THR A 180 -15.82 1.64 -5.56
N ALA A 181 -15.24 2.80 -5.36
CA ALA A 181 -13.99 2.94 -4.59
C ALA A 181 -14.18 2.46 -3.14
N ALA A 182 -15.26 2.81 -2.47
CA ALA A 182 -15.58 2.37 -1.12
C ALA A 182 -15.76 0.84 -1.03
N SER A 183 -16.42 0.24 -2.03
CA SER A 183 -16.56 -1.22 -2.13
C SER A 183 -15.21 -1.93 -2.28
N ILE A 184 -14.33 -1.42 -3.16
CA ILE A 184 -12.98 -1.97 -3.35
C ILE A 184 -12.15 -1.86 -2.06
N VAL A 185 -12.19 -0.72 -1.38
CA VAL A 185 -11.49 -0.53 -0.10
C VAL A 185 -12.00 -1.49 0.97
N ASN A 186 -13.31 -1.72 1.04
CA ASN A 186 -13.88 -2.71 1.96
C ASN A 186 -13.39 -4.12 1.65
N GLN A 187 -13.32 -4.50 0.36
CA GLN A 187 -12.76 -5.79 -0.05
C GLN A 187 -11.27 -5.91 0.29
N ASN A 188 -10.48 -4.87 0.02
CA ASN A 188 -9.06 -4.83 0.37
C ASN A 188 -8.85 -5.03 1.87
N LYS A 189 -9.68 -4.39 2.71
CA LYS A 189 -9.65 -4.56 4.15
C LYS A 189 -9.88 -6.02 4.58
N GLN A 190 -10.83 -6.70 3.94
CA GLN A 190 -11.09 -8.12 4.22
C GLN A 190 -9.92 -9.01 3.77
N LEU A 191 -9.32 -8.72 2.60
CA LEU A 191 -8.19 -9.46 2.06
C LEU A 191 -6.87 -9.18 2.81
N SER A 192 -6.79 -8.12 3.59
CA SER A 192 -5.62 -7.78 4.40
C SER A 192 -5.68 -8.33 5.83
N PHE A 193 -6.66 -9.16 6.16
CA PHE A 193 -6.69 -9.87 7.43
C PHE A 193 -5.51 -10.85 7.50
N PRO A 194 -4.70 -10.83 8.57
CA PRO A 194 -3.49 -11.63 8.63
C PRO A 194 -3.79 -13.12 8.74
N ASN A 195 -3.15 -13.92 7.90
CA ASN A 195 -3.25 -15.39 7.87
C ASN A 195 -1.99 -16.06 8.41
N SER A 196 -0.89 -15.33 8.55
CA SER A 196 0.40 -15.87 9.03
C SER A 196 0.39 -16.39 10.46
N VAL A 197 -0.64 -16.06 11.22
CA VAL A 197 -0.85 -16.51 12.60
C VAL A 197 -1.76 -17.75 12.69
N ASP A 198 -2.33 -18.18 11.56
CA ASP A 198 -3.17 -19.36 11.49
C ASP A 198 -2.31 -20.59 11.20
N SER A 199 -2.30 -21.53 12.13
CA SER A 199 -1.53 -22.75 12.05
C SER A 199 -2.37 -23.95 12.46
N ILE A 200 -2.21 -25.05 11.74
CA ILE A 200 -2.89 -26.30 12.05
C ILE A 200 -1.89 -27.43 12.22
N VAL A 201 -2.28 -28.44 12.99
CA VAL A 201 -1.57 -29.70 13.09
C VAL A 201 -2.07 -30.62 11.99
N SER A 202 -1.14 -31.15 11.17
CA SER A 202 -1.45 -32.08 10.09
C SER A 202 -0.59 -33.36 10.13
N SER A 203 -0.81 -34.26 9.18
CA SER A 203 -0.02 -35.51 9.04
C SER A 203 0.07 -36.34 10.35
N ASN A 204 -1.07 -36.47 11.06
CA ASN A 204 -1.17 -37.20 12.33
C ASN A 204 -0.20 -36.67 13.42
N GLY A 205 0.03 -35.36 13.45
CA GLY A 205 0.90 -34.71 14.43
C GLY A 205 2.37 -34.67 14.06
N GLN A 206 2.75 -35.17 12.89
CA GLN A 206 4.10 -35.06 12.38
C GLN A 206 4.45 -33.63 11.95
N GLU A 207 3.46 -32.90 11.45
CA GLU A 207 3.52 -31.48 11.10
C GLU A 207 2.71 -30.70 12.12
N ASP A 208 3.32 -30.39 13.26
CA ASP A 208 2.66 -29.73 14.41
C ASP A 208 2.58 -28.21 14.25
N LEU A 209 3.25 -27.64 13.24
CA LEU A 209 3.21 -26.22 12.87
C LEU A 209 3.19 -26.12 11.33
N SER A 210 2.03 -25.82 10.75
CA SER A 210 1.85 -25.72 9.29
C SER A 210 1.21 -24.42 8.89
N LEU A 211 1.68 -23.84 7.75
CA LEU A 211 1.19 -22.61 7.13
C LEU A 211 0.38 -22.92 5.87
N ILE A 212 -0.54 -23.85 5.93
CA ILE A 212 -1.29 -24.38 4.78
C ILE A 212 -1.99 -23.30 3.95
N HIS A 213 -2.47 -22.21 4.59
CA HIS A 213 -3.16 -21.12 3.91
C HIS A 213 -2.25 -20.21 3.08
N ILE A 214 -0.93 -20.35 3.23
CA ILE A 214 0.06 -19.57 2.50
C ILE A 214 0.67 -20.40 1.36
N SER A 215 0.85 -21.68 1.58
CA SER A 215 1.38 -22.60 0.56
C SER A 215 0.34 -22.95 -0.51
N GLU A 216 -0.94 -22.96 -0.14
CA GLU A 216 -2.06 -23.19 -1.04
C GLU A 216 -3.09 -22.08 -0.88
N PRO A 217 -2.99 -20.98 -1.64
CA PRO A 217 -4.06 -20.01 -1.69
C PRO A 217 -5.29 -20.68 -2.31
N THR A 218 -6.11 -21.31 -1.48
CA THR A 218 -7.47 -21.67 -1.87
C THR A 218 -8.19 -20.37 -2.15
N ARG A 219 -8.17 -19.98 -3.42
CA ARG A 219 -9.08 -19.02 -3.97
C ARG A 219 -10.48 -19.55 -3.69
N GLN A 220 -11.06 -19.14 -2.58
CA GLN A 220 -12.47 -19.33 -2.39
C GLN A 220 -13.15 -18.39 -3.40
N ASP A 221 -13.39 -18.89 -4.60
CA ASP A 221 -14.37 -18.35 -5.50
C ASP A 221 -15.73 -18.51 -4.78
N ARG A 222 -16.05 -17.56 -3.93
CA ARG A 222 -17.40 -17.42 -3.42
C ARG A 222 -18.20 -16.75 -4.53
N ILE A 223 -19.02 -17.59 -5.17
CA ILE A 223 -20.13 -17.19 -6.04
C ILE A 223 -21.09 -16.27 -5.26
#